data_05cc44846587c0fc440da333feb90122
#
_entry.id   05cc44846587c0fc440da333feb90122
#
_cell.length_a   1.000
_cell.length_b   1.000
_cell.length_c   1.000
_cell.angle_alpha   90.00
_cell.angle_beta   90.00
_cell.angle_gamma   90.00
#
_symmetry.space_group_name_H-M   'P 1'
#
loop_
_entity.id
_entity.type
_entity.pdbx_description
1 polymer ?
#
loop_
_entity_poly.entity_id
_entity_poly.type
_entity_poly.pdbx_seq_one_letter_code
_entity_poly.pdbx_strand_id
1 'polypeptide(L)'
;MKSGTRQGCPLSPLLFNIVLEVLARAIRQEKEIKGIQLGNEEVRLSLFADDMIVYFEDPVISARNLFKLISNFSKVSGYKINVQKSQAFLYIHNRLKESQIKNELPFTIATKRIKCLEIQLANDVKDLFKENHKPLLKEIRENTNRWKNIPFSWLRRINIEKMAILPRVIYTFSAIPIKLPMTFFRELEKKHLKLHMEPKENLHSQENSKQKEQSWRHRAT
;
A
#
# COMPACT_ATOMS: atom_id res chain seq x y z
N MET A 1 22.05 24.28 19.45
CA MET A 1 22.30 23.70 18.13
C MET A 1 21.04 23.00 17.68
N LYS A 2 20.45 23.33 16.53
CA LYS A 2 19.39 22.51 15.90
C LYS A 2 20.09 21.29 15.30
N SER A 3 20.12 20.19 16.04
CA SER A 3 20.69 18.92 15.59
C SER A 3 19.67 18.16 14.78
N GLY A 4 20.04 17.71 13.62
CA GLY A 4 19.22 16.85 12.76
C GLY A 4 19.83 16.76 11.37
N THR A 5 19.54 15.69 10.65
CA THR A 5 19.90 15.56 9.26
C THR A 5 18.85 16.24 8.38
N ARG A 6 19.27 16.87 7.27
CA ARG A 6 18.35 17.50 6.33
C ARG A 6 17.57 16.42 5.56
N GLN A 7 16.30 16.70 5.24
CA GLN A 7 15.53 15.86 4.34
C GLN A 7 16.24 15.74 2.98
N GLY A 8 16.33 14.51 2.45
CA GLY A 8 17.10 14.21 1.24
C GLY A 8 18.58 13.87 1.45
N CYS A 9 19.09 13.93 2.68
CA CYS A 9 20.45 13.46 2.98
C CYS A 9 20.50 11.93 2.87
N PRO A 10 21.45 11.33 2.14
CA PRO A 10 21.56 9.86 1.99
C PRO A 10 21.74 9.11 3.32
N LEU A 11 22.28 9.78 4.33
CA LEU A 11 22.53 9.20 5.66
C LEU A 11 21.26 9.16 6.52
N SER A 12 20.25 9.99 6.24
CA SER A 12 19.05 10.11 7.06
C SER A 12 18.26 8.80 7.21
N PRO A 13 17.99 8.01 6.16
CA PRO A 13 17.29 6.74 6.29
C PRO A 13 18.05 5.73 7.16
N LEU A 14 19.38 5.68 7.03
CA LEU A 14 20.22 4.78 7.83
C LEU A 14 20.17 5.14 9.32
N LEU A 15 20.33 6.42 9.66
CA LEU A 15 20.25 6.89 11.04
C LEU A 15 18.87 6.66 11.64
N PHE A 16 17.81 6.90 10.86
CA PHE A 16 16.45 6.63 11.29
C PHE A 16 16.24 5.14 11.63
N ASN A 17 16.69 4.24 10.75
CA ASN A 17 16.60 2.81 10.99
C ASN A 17 17.38 2.35 12.22
N ILE A 18 18.58 2.91 12.47
CA ILE A 18 19.38 2.60 13.67
C ILE A 18 18.63 3.02 14.94
N VAL A 19 18.05 4.22 14.94
CA VAL A 19 17.30 4.73 16.11
C VAL A 19 16.04 3.90 16.33
N LEU A 20 15.30 3.56 15.27
CA LEU A 20 14.08 2.78 15.38
C LEU A 20 14.34 1.32 15.81
N GLU A 21 15.49 0.75 15.42
CA GLU A 21 15.90 -0.59 15.84
C GLU A 21 16.08 -0.71 17.36
N VAL A 22 16.46 0.36 18.05
CA VAL A 22 16.52 0.37 19.53
C VAL A 22 15.15 0.11 20.13
N LEU A 23 14.12 0.80 19.62
CA LEU A 23 12.73 0.57 20.04
C LEU A 23 12.25 -0.84 19.66
N ALA A 24 12.56 -1.28 18.46
CA ALA A 24 12.19 -2.60 17.96
C ALA A 24 12.78 -3.72 18.83
N ARG A 25 14.03 -3.60 19.22
CA ARG A 25 14.69 -4.56 20.15
C ARG A 25 14.03 -4.55 21.51
N ALA A 26 13.73 -3.37 22.06
CA ALA A 26 13.05 -3.28 23.35
C ALA A 26 11.68 -3.99 23.31
N ILE A 27 10.90 -3.82 22.25
CA ILE A 27 9.61 -4.51 22.06
C ILE A 27 9.80 -6.03 21.94
N ARG A 28 10.79 -6.50 21.18
CA ARG A 28 11.06 -7.93 21.00
C ARG A 28 11.57 -8.61 22.26
N GLN A 29 12.27 -7.88 23.13
CA GLN A 29 12.84 -8.40 24.38
C GLN A 29 11.85 -8.35 25.56
N GLU A 30 10.78 -7.54 25.46
CA GLU A 30 9.79 -7.42 26.53
C GLU A 30 8.95 -8.70 26.65
N LYS A 31 9.08 -9.37 27.79
CA LYS A 31 8.42 -10.66 28.03
C LYS A 31 6.90 -10.57 28.17
N GLU A 32 6.41 -9.42 28.61
CA GLU A 32 4.99 -9.18 28.80
C GLU A 32 4.28 -8.79 27.49
N ILE A 33 5.04 -8.47 26.44
CA ILE A 33 4.50 -8.27 25.09
C ILE A 33 4.54 -9.61 24.35
N LYS A 34 3.42 -10.34 24.40
CA LYS A 34 3.26 -11.58 23.65
C LYS A 34 2.74 -11.30 22.26
N GLY A 35 3.49 -11.77 21.25
CA GLY A 35 3.12 -11.70 19.84
C GLY A 35 2.14 -12.80 19.43
N ILE A 36 1.79 -12.80 18.15
CA ILE A 36 0.99 -13.87 17.55
C ILE A 36 1.90 -15.00 17.08
N GLN A 37 1.43 -16.24 17.25
CA GLN A 37 2.16 -17.42 16.80
C GLN A 37 1.83 -17.70 15.32
N LEU A 38 2.85 -17.67 14.47
CA LEU A 38 2.74 -18.06 13.06
C LEU A 38 3.61 -19.30 12.80
N GLY A 39 3.00 -20.49 12.82
CA GLY A 39 3.73 -21.74 12.77
C GLY A 39 4.63 -21.91 13.99
N ASN A 40 5.94 -22.01 13.78
CA ASN A 40 6.93 -22.17 14.86
C ASN A 40 7.55 -20.85 15.34
N GLU A 41 7.15 -19.71 14.75
CA GLU A 41 7.72 -18.41 15.06
C GLU A 41 6.71 -17.49 15.74
N GLU A 42 7.15 -16.76 16.77
CA GLU A 42 6.37 -15.69 17.40
C GLU A 42 6.65 -14.37 16.69
N VAL A 43 5.63 -13.76 16.11
CA VAL A 43 5.72 -12.46 15.46
C VAL A 43 5.15 -11.38 16.38
N ARG A 44 5.98 -10.44 16.80
CA ARG A 44 5.62 -9.33 17.69
C ARG A 44 5.51 -7.99 16.96
N LEU A 45 6.35 -7.80 15.93
CA LEU A 45 6.56 -6.50 15.32
C LEU A 45 6.94 -6.64 13.85
N SER A 46 6.32 -5.82 13.00
CA SER A 46 6.74 -5.55 11.64
C SER A 46 6.98 -4.05 11.46
N LEU A 47 8.10 -3.69 10.83
CA LEU A 47 8.49 -2.31 10.56
C LEU A 47 8.55 -2.07 9.05
N PHE A 48 8.00 -0.95 8.63
CA PHE A 48 8.11 -0.49 7.26
C PHE A 48 8.26 1.04 7.26
N ALA A 49 9.49 1.51 7.07
CA ALA A 49 9.84 2.92 7.23
C ALA A 49 9.38 3.46 8.60
N ASP A 50 8.50 4.47 8.63
CA ASP A 50 7.91 5.05 9.83
C ASP A 50 6.64 4.32 10.34
N ASP A 51 6.09 3.41 9.54
CA ASP A 51 4.94 2.59 9.93
C ASP A 51 5.38 1.39 10.77
N MET A 52 4.71 1.20 11.89
CA MET A 52 4.95 0.11 12.82
C MET A 52 3.67 -0.68 13.05
N ILE A 53 3.71 -1.99 12.78
CA ILE A 53 2.63 -2.92 13.09
C ILE A 53 3.07 -3.77 14.27
N VAL A 54 2.29 -3.77 15.33
CA VAL A 54 2.56 -4.59 16.52
C VAL A 54 1.43 -5.60 16.68
N TYR A 55 1.80 -6.85 16.90
CA TYR A 55 0.89 -7.97 17.04
C TYR A 55 0.79 -8.39 18.49
N PHE A 56 -0.43 -8.54 19.00
CA PHE A 56 -0.67 -8.92 20.40
C PHE A 56 -1.56 -10.15 20.49
N GLU A 57 -1.14 -11.13 21.29
CA GLU A 57 -2.01 -12.22 21.74
C GLU A 57 -2.94 -11.74 22.85
N ASP A 58 -2.40 -11.02 23.85
CA ASP A 58 -3.15 -10.33 24.89
C ASP A 58 -3.04 -8.81 24.71
N PRO A 59 -4.07 -8.17 24.13
CA PRO A 59 -3.98 -6.76 23.78
C PRO A 59 -3.97 -5.81 24.99
N VAL A 60 -4.56 -6.18 26.12
CA VAL A 60 -4.67 -5.30 27.30
C VAL A 60 -3.32 -5.11 27.99
N ILE A 61 -2.68 -6.22 28.36
CA ILE A 61 -1.39 -6.19 29.05
C ILE A 61 -0.29 -5.71 28.11
N SER A 62 -0.23 -6.30 26.92
CA SER A 62 0.81 -5.99 25.94
C SER A 62 0.77 -4.53 25.47
N ALA A 63 -0.41 -3.95 25.24
CA ALA A 63 -0.52 -2.56 24.85
C ALA A 63 -0.08 -1.59 25.94
N ARG A 64 -0.43 -1.85 27.20
CA ARG A 64 0.01 -1.03 28.35
C ARG A 64 1.54 -1.00 28.44
N ASN A 65 2.19 -2.14 28.26
CA ASN A 65 3.64 -2.23 28.30
C ASN A 65 4.31 -1.61 27.07
N LEU A 66 3.71 -1.76 25.90
CA LEU A 66 4.13 -1.04 24.69
C LEU A 66 4.13 0.48 24.93
N PHE A 67 3.06 1.04 25.51
CA PHE A 67 2.98 2.47 25.81
C PHE A 67 4.06 2.93 26.78
N LYS A 68 4.37 2.14 27.81
CA LYS A 68 5.49 2.45 28.71
C LYS A 68 6.83 2.49 27.98
N LEU A 69 7.11 1.48 27.14
CA LEU A 69 8.34 1.43 26.35
C LEU A 69 8.45 2.65 25.41
N ILE A 70 7.39 2.96 24.68
CA ILE A 70 7.39 4.12 23.77
C ILE A 70 7.52 5.44 24.52
N SER A 71 6.87 5.59 25.69
CA SER A 71 7.02 6.79 26.53
C SER A 71 8.46 6.96 27.00
N ASN A 72 9.13 5.89 27.41
CA ASN A 72 10.52 5.92 27.81
C ASN A 72 11.44 6.25 26.63
N PHE A 73 11.22 5.62 25.50
CA PHE A 73 11.96 5.88 24.27
C PHE A 73 11.77 7.34 23.80
N SER A 74 10.56 7.86 23.90
CA SER A 74 10.20 9.25 23.54
C SER A 74 11.01 10.30 24.31
N LYS A 75 11.29 10.05 25.60
CA LYS A 75 12.07 10.98 26.44
C LYS A 75 13.48 11.17 25.94
N VAL A 76 14.06 10.13 25.33
CA VAL A 76 15.44 10.15 24.83
C VAL A 76 15.53 10.55 23.37
N SER A 77 14.64 9.96 22.53
CA SER A 77 14.66 10.11 21.08
C SER A 77 13.86 11.31 20.57
N GLY A 78 12.92 11.82 21.35
CA GLY A 78 11.93 12.79 20.89
C GLY A 78 10.83 12.17 19.99
N TYR A 79 10.86 10.85 19.76
CA TYR A 79 9.87 10.14 18.96
C TYR A 79 8.50 10.17 19.64
N LYS A 80 7.44 10.47 18.86
CA LYS A 80 6.08 10.50 19.38
C LYS A 80 5.16 9.71 18.45
N ILE A 81 4.34 8.84 19.04
CA ILE A 81 3.27 8.16 18.29
C ILE A 81 2.19 9.18 17.94
N ASN A 82 1.72 9.14 16.70
CA ASN A 82 0.52 9.87 16.29
C ASN A 82 -0.72 9.01 16.62
N VAL A 83 -1.28 9.20 17.82
CA VAL A 83 -2.46 8.46 18.29
C VAL A 83 -3.66 8.61 17.37
N GLN A 84 -3.85 9.78 16.73
CA GLN A 84 -4.98 10.02 15.82
C GLN A 84 -4.89 9.21 14.52
N LYS A 85 -3.67 8.93 14.05
CA LYS A 85 -3.43 8.08 12.86
C LYS A 85 -3.28 6.61 13.21
N SER A 86 -3.06 6.29 14.49
CA SER A 86 -2.88 4.91 14.95
C SER A 86 -4.22 4.22 15.10
N GLN A 87 -4.29 3.00 14.62
CA GLN A 87 -5.50 2.18 14.64
C GLN A 87 -5.20 0.83 15.26
N ALA A 88 -6.14 0.28 16.02
CA ALA A 88 -6.12 -1.08 16.49
C ALA A 88 -7.12 -1.93 15.72
N PHE A 89 -6.73 -3.13 15.32
CA PHE A 89 -7.58 -4.09 14.66
C PHE A 89 -7.73 -5.32 15.56
N LEU A 90 -8.96 -5.58 15.99
CA LEU A 90 -9.26 -6.67 16.90
C LEU A 90 -9.83 -7.87 16.15
N TYR A 91 -9.14 -8.99 16.26
CA TYR A 91 -9.62 -10.29 15.76
C TYR A 91 -10.16 -11.11 16.94
N ILE A 92 -11.28 -10.65 17.52
CA ILE A 92 -11.88 -11.24 18.73
C ILE A 92 -13.35 -11.55 18.47
N HIS A 93 -13.76 -12.77 18.81
CA HIS A 93 -15.14 -13.22 18.68
C HIS A 93 -16.01 -12.89 19.90
N ASN A 94 -15.42 -12.36 20.98
CA ASN A 94 -16.12 -12.10 22.24
C ASN A 94 -16.37 -10.59 22.44
N ARG A 95 -17.64 -10.17 22.37
CA ARG A 95 -18.07 -8.78 22.52
C ARG A 95 -17.73 -8.14 23.88
N LEU A 96 -17.70 -8.93 24.96
CA LEU A 96 -17.37 -8.42 26.31
C LEU A 96 -15.90 -7.99 26.39
N LYS A 97 -15.00 -8.84 25.85
CA LYS A 97 -13.58 -8.52 25.77
C LYS A 97 -13.31 -7.33 24.83
N GLU A 98 -14.06 -7.23 23.74
CA GLU A 98 -13.97 -6.08 22.83
C GLU A 98 -14.28 -4.76 23.52
N SER A 99 -15.34 -4.73 24.36
CA SER A 99 -15.73 -3.52 25.10
C SER A 99 -14.68 -3.12 26.14
N GLN A 100 -14.07 -4.07 26.85
CA GLN A 100 -12.98 -3.82 27.79
C GLN A 100 -11.76 -3.22 27.11
N ILE A 101 -11.36 -3.79 25.98
CA ILE A 101 -10.21 -3.32 25.19
C ILE A 101 -10.45 -1.92 24.66
N LYS A 102 -11.68 -1.60 24.20
CA LYS A 102 -12.04 -0.27 23.73
C LYS A 102 -11.86 0.82 24.77
N ASN A 103 -12.09 0.50 26.03
CA ASN A 103 -11.95 1.47 27.12
C ASN A 103 -10.49 1.66 27.58
N GLU A 104 -9.62 0.71 27.30
CA GLU A 104 -8.21 0.74 27.75
C GLU A 104 -7.25 1.28 26.67
N LEU A 105 -7.59 1.16 25.40
CA LEU A 105 -6.74 1.60 24.31
C LEU A 105 -7.11 3.02 23.82
N PRO A 106 -6.13 3.93 23.73
CA PRO A 106 -6.36 5.29 23.21
C PRO A 106 -6.49 5.34 21.70
N PHE A 107 -6.49 4.20 21.01
CA PHE A 107 -6.54 4.10 19.56
C PHE A 107 -7.95 3.94 19.02
N THR A 108 -8.16 4.39 17.79
CA THR A 108 -9.39 4.10 17.06
C THR A 108 -9.45 2.61 16.73
N ILE A 109 -10.49 1.92 17.19
CA ILE A 109 -10.67 0.50 16.96
C ILE A 109 -11.42 0.29 15.64
N ALA A 110 -10.76 -0.33 14.70
CA ALA A 110 -11.36 -0.77 13.44
C ALA A 110 -12.05 -2.13 13.65
N THR A 111 -13.35 -2.20 13.36
CA THR A 111 -14.15 -3.42 13.61
C THR A 111 -14.24 -4.36 12.40
N LYS A 112 -14.19 -3.84 11.20
CA LYS A 112 -14.37 -4.65 9.98
C LYS A 112 -13.13 -4.72 9.09
N ARG A 113 -12.42 -3.61 8.97
CA ARG A 113 -11.25 -3.48 8.08
C ARG A 113 -10.31 -2.41 8.58
N ILE A 114 -9.04 -2.59 8.28
CA ILE A 114 -7.97 -1.61 8.53
C ILE A 114 -7.15 -1.45 7.27
N LYS A 115 -6.76 -0.23 6.95
CA LYS A 115 -5.82 0.04 5.86
C LYS A 115 -4.40 0.04 6.41
N CYS A 116 -3.56 -0.85 5.90
CA CYS A 116 -2.16 -0.95 6.27
C CYS A 116 -1.30 -1.07 5.01
N LEU A 117 -0.31 -0.19 4.84
CA LEU A 117 0.58 -0.18 3.68
C LEU A 117 -0.19 -0.26 2.35
N GLU A 118 -1.19 0.58 2.18
CA GLU A 118 -2.09 0.62 1.01
C GLU A 118 -2.99 -0.63 0.81
N ILE A 119 -2.89 -1.65 1.67
CA ILE A 119 -3.70 -2.87 1.63
C ILE A 119 -4.84 -2.77 2.64
N GLN A 120 -6.06 -3.12 2.21
CA GLN A 120 -7.21 -3.26 3.08
C GLN A 120 -7.20 -4.66 3.71
N LEU A 121 -6.83 -4.75 4.97
CA LEU A 121 -6.96 -5.97 5.75
C LEU A 121 -8.39 -6.10 6.27
N ALA A 122 -9.00 -7.26 6.11
CA ALA A 122 -10.36 -7.58 6.53
C ALA A 122 -10.37 -8.83 7.38
N ASN A 123 -11.40 -9.00 8.22
CA ASN A 123 -11.55 -10.18 9.06
C ASN A 123 -11.80 -11.46 8.25
N ASP A 124 -12.51 -11.36 7.11
CA ASP A 124 -12.78 -12.50 6.24
C ASP A 124 -11.85 -12.47 5.02
N VAL A 125 -11.23 -13.62 4.73
CA VAL A 125 -10.37 -13.80 3.55
C VAL A 125 -11.11 -13.52 2.24
N LYS A 126 -12.42 -13.81 2.17
CA LYS A 126 -13.25 -13.50 1.00
C LYS A 126 -13.36 -12.01 0.70
N ASP A 127 -13.36 -11.20 1.76
CA ASP A 127 -13.42 -9.75 1.62
C ASP A 127 -12.09 -9.15 1.15
N LEU A 128 -10.94 -9.81 1.41
CA LEU A 128 -9.64 -9.36 0.90
C LEU A 128 -9.63 -9.22 -0.62
N PHE A 129 -10.20 -10.18 -1.35
CA PHE A 129 -10.33 -10.08 -2.81
C PHE A 129 -11.20 -8.90 -3.23
N LYS A 130 -12.34 -8.74 -2.59
CA LYS A 130 -13.30 -7.69 -2.90
C LYS A 130 -12.76 -6.28 -2.63
N GLU A 131 -12.06 -6.11 -1.51
CA GLU A 131 -11.57 -4.81 -1.04
C GLU A 131 -10.25 -4.38 -1.71
N ASN A 132 -9.45 -5.31 -2.25
CA ASN A 132 -8.16 -4.98 -2.85
C ASN A 132 -8.10 -5.24 -4.37
N HIS A 133 -8.45 -6.44 -4.81
CA HIS A 133 -8.27 -6.82 -6.22
C HIS A 133 -9.35 -6.23 -7.15
N LYS A 134 -10.60 -6.13 -6.69
CA LYS A 134 -11.65 -5.47 -7.50
C LYS A 134 -11.39 -3.97 -7.71
N PRO A 135 -11.03 -3.18 -6.68
CA PRO A 135 -10.63 -1.79 -6.87
C PRO A 135 -9.41 -1.63 -7.79
N LEU A 136 -8.41 -2.53 -7.67
CA LEU A 136 -7.25 -2.54 -8.57
C LEU A 136 -7.66 -2.70 -10.03
N LEU A 137 -8.54 -3.66 -10.36
CA LEU A 137 -9.05 -3.82 -11.73
C LEU A 137 -9.81 -2.59 -12.22
N LYS A 138 -10.58 -1.95 -11.35
CA LYS A 138 -11.30 -0.71 -11.68
C LYS A 138 -10.33 0.41 -12.00
N GLU A 139 -9.32 0.60 -11.19
CA GLU A 139 -8.27 1.61 -11.39
C GLU A 139 -7.50 1.37 -12.69
N ILE A 140 -7.10 0.12 -12.97
CA ILE A 140 -6.44 -0.25 -14.23
C ILE A 140 -7.35 0.08 -15.41
N ARG A 141 -8.65 -0.20 -15.31
CA ARG A 141 -9.65 0.13 -16.36
C ARG A 141 -9.73 1.63 -16.60
N GLU A 142 -9.83 2.42 -15.54
CA GLU A 142 -9.93 3.88 -15.62
C GLU A 142 -8.67 4.48 -16.24
N ASN A 143 -7.50 4.06 -15.80
CA ASN A 143 -6.22 4.49 -16.32
C ASN A 143 -6.05 4.12 -17.81
N THR A 144 -6.35 2.87 -18.16
CA THR A 144 -6.31 2.41 -19.55
C THR A 144 -7.24 3.24 -20.45
N ASN A 145 -8.46 3.54 -20.00
CA ASN A 145 -9.39 4.37 -20.75
C ASN A 145 -8.90 5.82 -20.92
N ARG A 146 -8.26 6.40 -19.90
CA ARG A 146 -7.65 7.74 -20.00
C ARG A 146 -6.51 7.76 -21.02
N TRP A 147 -5.65 6.73 -21.01
CA TRP A 147 -4.48 6.66 -21.90
C TRP A 147 -4.83 6.29 -23.34
N LYS A 148 -5.99 5.66 -23.57
CA LYS A 148 -6.49 5.31 -24.90
C LYS A 148 -6.56 6.52 -25.84
N ASN A 149 -7.05 7.65 -25.33
CA ASN A 149 -7.27 8.85 -26.12
C ASN A 149 -6.01 9.70 -26.32
N ILE A 150 -4.88 9.30 -25.71
CA ILE A 150 -3.61 10.03 -25.85
C ILE A 150 -2.82 9.38 -26.99
N PRO A 151 -2.32 10.16 -27.96
CA PRO A 151 -1.55 9.66 -29.11
C PRO A 151 -0.14 9.21 -28.68
N PHE A 152 -0.05 8.11 -27.93
CA PHE A 152 1.21 7.51 -27.56
C PHE A 152 1.71 6.54 -28.61
N SER A 153 3.04 6.56 -28.86
CA SER A 153 3.70 5.48 -29.59
C SER A 153 3.58 4.15 -28.82
N TRP A 154 3.65 3.05 -29.52
CA TRP A 154 3.60 1.70 -28.91
C TRP A 154 4.62 1.53 -27.78
N LEU A 155 5.86 1.97 -27.99
CA LEU A 155 6.91 1.90 -26.95
C LEU A 155 6.55 2.70 -25.69
N ARG A 156 5.94 3.88 -25.86
CA ARG A 156 5.51 4.71 -24.72
C ARG A 156 4.37 4.04 -23.94
N ARG A 157 3.45 3.36 -24.61
CA ARG A 157 2.37 2.59 -23.95
C ARG A 157 2.93 1.46 -23.08
N ILE A 158 3.92 0.70 -23.59
CA ILE A 158 4.61 -0.33 -22.80
C ILE A 158 5.30 0.27 -21.57
N ASN A 159 5.99 1.40 -21.72
CA ASN A 159 6.68 2.03 -20.61
C ASN A 159 5.69 2.53 -19.53
N ILE A 160 4.57 3.11 -19.92
CA ILE A 160 3.53 3.54 -18.98
C ILE A 160 2.98 2.34 -18.20
N GLU A 161 2.70 1.23 -18.88
CA GLU A 161 2.23 0.01 -18.23
C GLU A 161 3.25 -0.53 -17.23
N LYS A 162 4.52 -0.65 -17.64
CA LYS A 162 5.61 -1.09 -16.76
C LYS A 162 5.82 -0.19 -15.55
N MET A 163 5.60 1.10 -15.69
CA MET A 163 5.84 2.07 -14.61
C MET A 163 4.63 2.29 -13.71
N ALA A 164 3.42 2.22 -14.23
CA ALA A 164 2.21 2.58 -13.49
C ALA A 164 1.35 1.38 -13.07
N ILE A 165 1.18 0.38 -13.94
CA ILE A 165 0.28 -0.76 -13.68
C ILE A 165 1.04 -1.90 -13.02
N LEU A 166 2.13 -2.35 -13.63
CA LEU A 166 2.83 -3.56 -13.23
C LEU A 166 3.34 -3.54 -11.78
N PRO A 167 3.97 -2.47 -11.28
CA PRO A 167 4.42 -2.43 -9.88
C PRO A 167 3.27 -2.57 -8.89
N ARG A 168 2.13 -1.95 -9.18
CA ARG A 168 0.96 -2.00 -8.30
C ARG A 168 0.29 -3.37 -8.29
N VAL A 169 0.23 -4.03 -9.44
CA VAL A 169 -0.26 -5.41 -9.57
C VAL A 169 0.64 -6.37 -8.80
N ILE A 170 1.96 -6.29 -9.01
CA ILE A 170 2.95 -7.14 -8.31
C ILE A 170 2.86 -6.92 -6.80
N TYR A 171 2.82 -5.65 -6.36
CA TYR A 171 2.70 -5.31 -4.95
C TYR A 171 1.45 -5.94 -4.31
N THR A 172 0.28 -5.75 -4.93
CA THR A 172 -0.98 -6.29 -4.39
C THR A 172 -0.96 -7.81 -4.33
N PHE A 173 -0.38 -8.50 -5.33
CA PHE A 173 -0.29 -9.96 -5.34
C PHE A 173 0.70 -10.49 -4.30
N SER A 174 1.82 -9.80 -4.11
CA SER A 174 2.82 -10.17 -3.11
C SER A 174 2.34 -9.92 -1.69
N ALA A 175 1.58 -8.84 -1.48
CA ALA A 175 1.08 -8.47 -0.16
C ALA A 175 -0.13 -9.31 0.29
N ILE A 176 -0.91 -9.86 -0.65
CA ILE A 176 -2.12 -10.65 -0.37
C ILE A 176 -2.02 -12.01 -1.07
N PRO A 177 -1.43 -13.02 -0.44
CA PRO A 177 -1.22 -14.35 -1.03
C PRO A 177 -2.51 -15.19 -0.99
N ILE A 178 -3.56 -14.74 -1.71
CA ILE A 178 -4.81 -15.50 -1.86
C ILE A 178 -4.92 -16.10 -3.26
N LYS A 179 -5.63 -17.22 -3.35
CA LYS A 179 -5.90 -17.86 -4.65
C LYS A 179 -6.89 -17.01 -5.44
N LEU A 180 -6.44 -16.46 -6.55
CA LEU A 180 -7.26 -15.62 -7.42
C LEU A 180 -8.02 -16.45 -8.45
N PRO A 181 -9.27 -16.08 -8.79
CA PRO A 181 -10.04 -16.77 -9.83
C PRO A 181 -9.44 -16.49 -11.22
N MET A 182 -9.48 -17.48 -12.12
CA MET A 182 -8.99 -17.35 -13.50
C MET A 182 -9.68 -16.22 -14.29
N THR A 183 -10.90 -15.88 -13.93
CA THR A 183 -11.64 -14.75 -14.52
C THR A 183 -10.92 -13.43 -14.31
N PHE A 184 -10.25 -13.24 -13.16
CA PHE A 184 -9.46 -12.05 -12.86
C PHE A 184 -8.28 -11.90 -13.83
N PHE A 185 -7.52 -12.96 -14.05
CA PHE A 185 -6.38 -12.95 -14.98
C PHE A 185 -6.82 -12.70 -16.41
N ARG A 186 -7.93 -13.30 -16.86
CA ARG A 186 -8.51 -13.05 -18.18
C ARG A 186 -8.95 -11.59 -18.36
N GLU A 187 -9.51 -10.97 -17.32
CA GLU A 187 -9.85 -9.55 -17.37
C GLU A 187 -8.59 -8.66 -17.44
N LEU A 188 -7.55 -8.98 -16.68
CA LEU A 188 -6.28 -8.27 -16.70
C LEU A 188 -5.65 -8.36 -18.08
N GLU A 189 -5.55 -9.56 -18.66
CA GLU A 189 -5.04 -9.81 -20.01
C GLU A 189 -5.81 -9.04 -21.09
N LYS A 190 -7.14 -9.09 -21.05
CA LYS A 190 -7.97 -8.32 -21.99
C LYS A 190 -7.70 -6.82 -21.92
N LYS A 191 -7.41 -6.28 -20.75
CA LYS A 191 -7.07 -4.85 -20.58
C LYS A 191 -5.69 -4.53 -21.14
N HIS A 192 -4.72 -5.41 -20.87
CA HIS A 192 -3.37 -5.33 -21.44
C HIS A 192 -3.43 -5.33 -22.98
N LEU A 193 -4.06 -6.33 -23.58
CA LEU A 193 -4.21 -6.43 -25.04
C LEU A 193 -4.92 -5.20 -25.63
N LYS A 194 -5.97 -4.70 -24.96
CA LYS A 194 -6.70 -3.53 -25.42
C LYS A 194 -5.86 -2.26 -25.44
N LEU A 195 -4.91 -2.10 -24.52
CA LEU A 195 -3.99 -0.97 -24.50
C LEU A 195 -3.00 -1.01 -25.69
N HIS A 196 -2.62 -2.24 -26.11
CA HIS A 196 -1.60 -2.46 -27.15
C HIS A 196 -2.16 -2.60 -28.57
N MET A 197 -3.40 -3.10 -28.74
CA MET A 197 -3.95 -3.49 -30.03
C MET A 197 -4.85 -2.42 -30.69
N GLU A 198 -5.06 -1.23 -30.10
CA GLU A 198 -5.84 -0.19 -30.75
C GLU A 198 -5.07 0.60 -31.79
N PRO A 199 -5.72 0.91 -32.93
CA PRO A 199 -5.12 0.83 -34.23
C PRO A 199 -4.30 2.06 -34.65
N LYS A 200 -3.39 1.80 -35.56
CA LYS A 200 -2.65 2.77 -36.41
C LYS A 200 -3.55 3.64 -37.32
N GLU A 201 -4.87 3.45 -37.34
CA GLU A 201 -5.75 4.08 -38.32
C GLU A 201 -5.85 5.60 -38.23
N ASN A 202 -5.65 6.18 -37.03
CA ASN A 202 -5.82 7.63 -36.89
C ASN A 202 -4.57 8.49 -37.18
N LEU A 203 -3.38 7.90 -37.18
CA LEU A 203 -2.15 8.67 -37.48
C LEU A 203 -1.94 8.85 -38.98
N HIS A 204 -2.20 7.83 -39.79
CA HIS A 204 -2.09 7.91 -41.23
C HIS A 204 -3.19 8.75 -41.86
N SER A 205 -4.40 8.78 -41.30
CA SER A 205 -5.49 9.63 -41.81
C SER A 205 -5.26 11.11 -41.50
N GLN A 206 -4.65 11.44 -40.35
CA GLN A 206 -4.30 12.84 -40.03
C GLN A 206 -3.09 13.36 -40.82
N GLU A 207 -2.09 12.52 -41.06
CA GLU A 207 -0.96 12.90 -41.94
C GLU A 207 -1.39 13.06 -43.39
N ASN A 208 -2.23 12.16 -43.90
CA ASN A 208 -2.79 12.26 -45.22
C ASN A 208 -3.73 13.45 -45.40
N SER A 209 -4.50 13.85 -44.36
CA SER A 209 -5.33 15.09 -44.43
C SER A 209 -4.47 16.34 -44.41
N LYS A 210 -3.42 16.38 -43.56
CA LYS A 210 -2.48 17.52 -43.54
C LYS A 210 -1.68 17.66 -44.85
N GLN A 211 -1.24 16.55 -45.43
CA GLN A 211 -0.57 16.57 -46.75
C GLN A 211 -1.52 16.98 -47.87
N LYS A 212 -2.77 16.57 -47.85
CA LYS A 212 -3.78 17.04 -48.80
C LYS A 212 -4.05 18.53 -48.64
N GLU A 213 -4.21 19.07 -47.45
CA GLU A 213 -4.38 20.52 -47.23
C GLU A 213 -3.17 21.33 -47.64
N GLN A 214 -1.95 20.86 -47.41
CA GLN A 214 -0.75 21.53 -47.90
C GLN A 214 -0.63 21.49 -49.43
N SER A 215 -1.01 20.40 -50.09
CA SER A 215 -1.06 20.26 -51.54
C SER A 215 -2.11 21.16 -52.18
N TRP A 216 -3.23 21.42 -51.54
CA TRP A 216 -4.25 22.37 -52.02
C TRP A 216 -3.81 23.83 -51.89
N ARG A 217 -3.07 24.18 -50.83
CA ARG A 217 -2.53 25.55 -50.66
C ARG A 217 -1.45 25.90 -51.70
N HIS A 218 -0.64 24.91 -52.13
CA HIS A 218 0.38 25.12 -53.18
C HIS A 218 -0.17 25.14 -54.62
N ARG A 219 -1.42 24.74 -54.84
CA ARG A 219 -2.07 24.83 -56.18
C ARG A 219 -2.95 26.05 -56.32
N ALA A 220 -3.14 26.84 -55.28
CA ALA A 220 -3.97 28.03 -55.26
C ALA A 220 -3.15 29.34 -55.28
N THR A 221 -1.82 29.25 -55.37
CA THR A 221 -0.87 30.33 -55.71
C THR A 221 -0.25 30.11 -57.07
#